data_e16ecf044d8017a28c2aae4631689f20
#
_entry.id   e16ecf044d8017a28c2aae4631689f20
#
_cell.length_a   1.000
_cell.length_b   1.000
_cell.length_c   1.000
_cell.angle_alpha   90.00
_cell.angle_beta   90.00
_cell.angle_gamma   90.00
#
_symmetry.space_group_name_H-M   'P 1'
#
loop_
_entity.id
_entity.type
_entity.pdbx_description
1 polymer ?
#
loop_
_entity_poly.entity_id
_entity_poly.type
_entity_poly.pdbx_seq_one_letter_code
_entity_poly.pdbx_strand_id
1 'polypeptide(L)'
;IAASGTLAQIIPPSLVLIVLADQLGRSVGDMYKGAIYPALILTGFYMAYVLFISLWRPQWVPALPPEARTLGHGITSLFVAILAIIGIGYGTHVLLVPTHGANADVFGAAIGIAVVYAYALIDKTFRINLMSRLAQQVIMVLIPPLALIFLVLGTIFLGIATPTEGGAMGAVGAMVLAAMKGRLNMTVIRQALAATTRLSSFVMFILIGARMFSLSFYGVNGHVWVEHLLIGVPGGQTGFLIFTSLLVFFLAFFLDFFELAFIIVPLLVAPAQTLGIDLIWFGIILGVNMQTSFMHPPFGFALFYLRSVAPTVEYLDKVTKKM
;
A
#
# COMPACT_ATOMS: atom_id res chain seq x y z
N ILE A 1 13.42 3.52 -4.90
CA ILE A 1 12.90 2.15 -4.63
C ILE A 1 12.36 2.07 -3.20
N ALA A 2 13.13 2.38 -2.14
CA ALA A 2 12.65 2.31 -0.76
C ALA A 2 11.41 3.19 -0.54
N ALA A 3 11.47 4.46 -0.95
CA ALA A 3 10.35 5.40 -0.83
C ALA A 3 9.10 4.97 -1.62
N SER A 4 9.27 4.43 -2.84
CA SER A 4 8.12 3.93 -3.61
C SER A 4 7.52 2.66 -3.00
N GLY A 5 8.32 1.85 -2.31
CA GLY A 5 7.83 0.69 -1.57
C GLY A 5 6.91 1.07 -0.40
N THR A 6 7.12 2.23 0.23
CA THR A 6 6.26 2.70 1.33
C THR A 6 4.89 3.20 0.88
N LEU A 7 4.66 3.43 -0.42
CA LEU A 7 3.32 3.73 -0.96
C LEU A 7 2.29 2.65 -0.64
N ALA A 8 2.72 1.39 -0.47
CA ALA A 8 1.85 0.30 -0.06
C ALA A 8 1.18 0.52 1.30
N GLN A 9 1.68 1.47 2.10
CA GLN A 9 1.07 1.84 3.38
C GLN A 9 -0.17 2.74 3.23
N ILE A 10 -0.33 3.40 2.09
CA ILE A 10 -1.45 4.30 1.81
C ILE A 10 -2.35 3.75 0.70
N ILE A 11 -1.77 3.04 -0.28
CA ILE A 11 -2.55 2.42 -1.36
C ILE A 11 -3.30 1.21 -0.79
N PRO A 12 -4.63 1.16 -0.89
CA PRO A 12 -5.39 -0.02 -0.47
C PRO A 12 -4.99 -1.30 -1.24
N PRO A 13 -4.90 -2.47 -0.59
CA PRO A 13 -5.13 -2.77 0.83
C PRO A 13 -3.94 -2.36 1.71
N SER A 14 -4.20 -1.55 2.71
CA SER A 14 -3.18 -0.99 3.60
C SER A 14 -3.43 -1.42 5.05
N LEU A 15 -2.43 -2.05 5.67
CA LEU A 15 -2.49 -2.37 7.10
C LEU A 15 -2.55 -1.09 7.96
N VAL A 16 -1.83 -0.05 7.55
CA VAL A 16 -1.83 1.25 8.23
C VAL A 16 -3.23 1.82 8.30
N LEU A 17 -3.95 1.85 7.18
CA LEU A 17 -5.31 2.38 7.14
C LEU A 17 -6.31 1.52 7.92
N ILE A 18 -6.12 0.20 7.99
CA ILE A 18 -6.94 -0.68 8.84
C ILE A 18 -6.76 -0.32 10.31
N VAL A 19 -5.52 -0.24 10.76
CA VAL A 19 -5.21 0.08 12.17
C VAL A 19 -5.67 1.50 12.53
N LEU A 20 -5.45 2.48 11.66
CA LEU A 20 -5.93 3.84 11.87
C LEU A 20 -7.45 3.91 11.91
N ALA A 21 -8.16 3.19 11.04
CA ALA A 21 -9.62 3.10 11.05
C ALA A 21 -10.13 2.59 12.40
N ASP A 22 -9.51 1.51 12.92
CA ASP A 22 -9.84 0.93 14.24
C ASP A 22 -9.61 1.95 15.37
N GLN A 23 -8.44 2.60 15.40
CA GLN A 23 -8.09 3.57 16.45
C GLN A 23 -8.95 4.85 16.40
N LEU A 24 -9.38 5.25 15.21
CA LEU A 24 -10.25 6.42 15.00
C LEU A 24 -11.75 6.07 15.11
N GLY A 25 -12.10 4.79 15.29
CA GLY A 25 -13.49 4.31 15.33
C GLY A 25 -14.23 4.57 14.01
N ARG A 26 -13.57 4.37 12.86
CA ARG A 26 -14.12 4.61 11.52
C ARG A 26 -14.13 3.33 10.68
N SER A 27 -14.98 3.34 9.65
CA SER A 27 -15.04 2.23 8.70
C SER A 27 -13.74 2.11 7.89
N VAL A 28 -13.18 0.90 7.80
CA VAL A 28 -12.03 0.61 6.94
C VAL A 28 -12.32 0.90 5.48
N GLY A 29 -13.55 0.58 5.02
CA GLY A 29 -13.98 0.85 3.65
C GLY A 29 -13.96 2.35 3.32
N ASP A 30 -14.42 3.20 4.25
CA ASP A 30 -14.44 4.65 4.06
C ASP A 30 -13.02 5.23 4.11
N MET A 31 -12.15 4.72 5.00
CA MET A 31 -10.73 5.07 5.01
C MET A 31 -10.05 4.71 3.68
N TYR A 32 -10.34 3.55 3.13
CA TYR A 32 -9.81 3.12 1.84
C TYR A 32 -10.28 4.02 0.70
N LYS A 33 -11.59 4.34 0.64
CA LYS A 33 -12.15 5.26 -0.37
C LYS A 33 -11.50 6.63 -0.29
N GLY A 34 -11.37 7.18 0.91
CA GLY A 34 -10.75 8.48 1.14
C GLY A 34 -9.26 8.52 0.80
N ALA A 35 -8.54 7.41 0.92
CA ALA A 35 -7.11 7.33 0.67
C ALA A 35 -6.75 7.24 -0.82
N ILE A 36 -7.67 6.86 -1.72
CA ILE A 36 -7.38 6.63 -3.15
C ILE A 36 -6.76 7.88 -3.80
N TYR A 37 -7.42 9.04 -3.67
CA TYR A 37 -6.92 10.27 -4.29
C TYR A 37 -5.57 10.73 -3.73
N PRO A 38 -5.37 10.84 -2.40
CA PRO A 38 -4.06 11.15 -1.82
C PRO A 38 -2.96 10.18 -2.25
N ALA A 39 -3.25 8.88 -2.32
CA ALA A 39 -2.30 7.87 -2.76
C ALA A 39 -1.89 8.05 -4.23
N LEU A 40 -2.85 8.34 -5.12
CA LEU A 40 -2.57 8.62 -6.53
C LEU A 40 -1.76 9.89 -6.72
N ILE A 41 -2.09 10.97 -5.98
CA ILE A 41 -1.33 12.23 -6.00
C ILE A 41 0.12 11.99 -5.56
N LEU A 42 0.31 11.26 -4.45
CA LEU A 42 1.64 10.96 -3.93
C LEU A 42 2.45 10.08 -4.91
N THR A 43 1.80 9.11 -5.54
CA THR A 43 2.40 8.31 -6.61
C THR A 43 2.81 9.19 -7.79
N GLY A 44 1.96 10.13 -8.18
CA GLY A 44 2.25 11.11 -9.21
C GLY A 44 3.48 11.98 -8.87
N PHE A 45 3.62 12.43 -7.62
CA PHE A 45 4.80 13.17 -7.17
C PHE A 45 6.07 12.33 -7.24
N TYR A 46 6.04 11.05 -6.88
CA TYR A 46 7.21 10.18 -7.02
C TYR A 46 7.58 9.95 -8.49
N MET A 47 6.59 9.75 -9.35
CA MET A 47 6.82 9.63 -10.79
C MET A 47 7.39 10.93 -11.37
N ALA A 48 6.81 12.08 -11.03
CA ALA A 48 7.30 13.39 -11.45
C ALA A 48 8.73 13.67 -10.97
N TYR A 49 9.03 13.30 -9.71
CA TYR A 49 10.40 13.41 -9.17
C TYR A 49 11.41 12.58 -9.95
N VAL A 50 11.09 11.31 -10.23
CA VAL A 50 11.98 10.42 -10.99
C VAL A 50 12.18 10.97 -12.42
N LEU A 51 11.11 11.43 -13.07
CA LEU A 51 11.19 12.06 -14.39
C LEU A 51 12.04 13.34 -14.36
N PHE A 52 11.82 14.20 -13.37
CA PHE A 52 12.61 15.41 -13.19
C PHE A 52 14.10 15.10 -13.01
N ILE A 53 14.47 14.16 -12.16
CA ILE A 53 15.86 13.76 -11.94
C ILE A 53 16.45 13.11 -13.20
N SER A 54 15.67 12.32 -13.94
CA SER A 54 16.14 11.68 -15.17
C SER A 54 16.48 12.69 -16.27
N LEU A 55 15.81 13.86 -16.28
CA LEU A 55 16.07 14.95 -17.21
C LEU A 55 17.19 15.86 -16.73
N TRP A 56 17.25 16.18 -15.43
CA TRP A 56 18.20 17.13 -14.86
C TRP A 56 19.56 16.50 -14.53
N ARG A 57 19.55 15.25 -14.03
CA ARG A 57 20.76 14.49 -13.64
C ARG A 57 20.69 13.06 -14.18
N PRO A 58 20.78 12.83 -15.50
CA PRO A 58 20.66 11.51 -16.11
C PRO A 58 21.68 10.49 -15.59
N GLN A 59 22.81 10.96 -15.06
CA GLN A 59 23.83 10.11 -14.43
C GLN A 59 23.34 9.41 -13.15
N TRP A 60 22.33 9.96 -12.46
CA TRP A 60 21.76 9.38 -11.24
C TRP A 60 20.71 8.33 -11.56
N VAL A 61 20.17 8.34 -12.77
CA VAL A 61 19.17 7.39 -13.25
C VAL A 61 19.66 6.80 -14.59
N PRO A 62 20.74 6.02 -14.56
CA PRO A 62 21.30 5.46 -15.79
C PRO A 62 20.30 4.52 -16.47
N ALA A 63 20.27 4.57 -17.81
CA ALA A 63 19.45 3.66 -18.58
C ALA A 63 19.89 2.21 -18.38
N LEU A 64 18.94 1.27 -18.46
CA LEU A 64 19.24 -0.15 -18.32
C LEU A 64 20.24 -0.57 -19.42
N PRO A 65 21.33 -1.29 -19.07
CA PRO A 65 22.29 -1.77 -20.05
C PRO A 65 21.61 -2.58 -21.16
N PRO A 66 22.09 -2.52 -22.40
CA PRO A 66 21.50 -3.27 -23.51
C PRO A 66 21.36 -4.77 -23.24
N GLU A 67 22.32 -5.35 -22.53
CA GLU A 67 22.37 -6.77 -22.15
C GLU A 67 21.24 -7.15 -21.16
N ALA A 68 20.79 -6.21 -20.33
CA ALA A 68 19.69 -6.41 -19.39
C ALA A 68 18.31 -6.16 -20.04
N ARG A 69 18.26 -5.69 -21.29
CA ARG A 69 16.99 -5.48 -22.03
C ARG A 69 16.49 -6.76 -22.68
N THR A 70 16.34 -7.81 -21.88
CA THR A 70 15.97 -9.15 -22.36
C THR A 70 14.55 -9.24 -22.96
N LEU A 71 13.70 -8.25 -22.69
CA LEU A 71 12.28 -8.25 -23.08
C LEU A 71 11.99 -7.49 -24.38
N GLY A 72 13.01 -6.90 -25.01
CA GLY A 72 12.88 -6.17 -26.29
C GLY A 72 12.03 -4.90 -26.22
N HIS A 73 11.66 -4.37 -27.41
CA HIS A 73 10.77 -3.23 -27.55
C HIS A 73 9.32 -3.70 -27.53
N GLY A 74 8.53 -3.31 -26.54
CA GLY A 74 7.12 -3.79 -26.44
C GLY A 74 6.24 -2.94 -25.53
N ILE A 75 6.71 -1.74 -25.17
CA ILE A 75 5.97 -0.80 -24.34
C ILE A 75 4.64 -0.43 -24.97
N THR A 76 4.59 -0.23 -26.29
CA THR A 76 3.35 0.09 -27.03
C THR A 76 2.28 -0.97 -26.84
N SER A 77 2.65 -2.26 -26.94
CA SER A 77 1.73 -3.36 -26.72
C SER A 77 1.21 -3.42 -25.27
N LEU A 78 2.05 -3.05 -24.30
CA LEU A 78 1.63 -2.94 -22.91
C LEU A 78 0.65 -1.78 -22.71
N PHE A 79 0.89 -0.61 -23.31
CA PHE A 79 -0.05 0.50 -23.27
C PHE A 79 -1.39 0.16 -23.92
N VAL A 80 -1.38 -0.52 -25.06
CA VAL A 80 -2.60 -1.00 -25.71
C VAL A 80 -3.36 -1.96 -24.79
N ALA A 81 -2.67 -2.87 -24.10
CA ALA A 81 -3.31 -3.79 -23.16
C ALA A 81 -3.92 -3.05 -21.96
N ILE A 82 -3.24 -2.04 -21.42
CA ILE A 82 -3.77 -1.21 -20.31
C ILE A 82 -5.00 -0.43 -20.80
N LEU A 83 -4.93 0.20 -21.96
CA LEU A 83 -6.07 0.90 -22.55
C LEU A 83 -7.25 -0.04 -22.84
N ALA A 84 -6.96 -1.29 -23.24
CA ALA A 84 -8.01 -2.30 -23.42
C ALA A 84 -8.66 -2.67 -22.08
N ILE A 85 -7.90 -2.84 -20.99
CA ILE A 85 -8.46 -3.07 -19.64
C ILE A 85 -9.39 -1.93 -19.25
N ILE A 86 -8.93 -0.68 -19.41
CA ILE A 86 -9.73 0.50 -19.06
C ILE A 86 -10.97 0.61 -19.95
N GLY A 87 -10.82 0.44 -21.28
CA GLY A 87 -11.92 0.57 -22.22
C GLY A 87 -13.00 -0.50 -22.05
N ILE A 88 -12.60 -1.77 -21.89
CA ILE A 88 -13.52 -2.88 -21.63
C ILE A 88 -14.17 -2.69 -20.25
N GLY A 89 -13.36 -2.31 -19.23
CA GLY A 89 -13.85 -2.07 -17.88
C GLY A 89 -14.89 -0.94 -17.85
N TYR A 90 -14.63 0.17 -18.52
CA TYR A 90 -15.57 1.28 -18.62
C TYR A 90 -16.83 0.91 -19.44
N GLY A 91 -16.66 0.23 -20.57
CA GLY A 91 -17.81 -0.23 -21.38
C GLY A 91 -18.72 -1.18 -20.59
N THR A 92 -18.14 -2.12 -19.85
CA THR A 92 -18.92 -3.04 -19.00
C THR A 92 -19.52 -2.32 -17.78
N HIS A 93 -18.82 -1.34 -17.18
CA HIS A 93 -19.41 -0.48 -16.15
C HIS A 93 -20.69 0.20 -16.65
N VAL A 94 -20.64 0.88 -17.79
CA VAL A 94 -21.82 1.57 -18.37
C VAL A 94 -22.98 0.60 -18.59
N LEU A 95 -22.70 -0.62 -19.04
CA LEU A 95 -23.74 -1.65 -19.26
C LEU A 95 -24.32 -2.19 -17.94
N LEU A 96 -23.53 -2.23 -16.88
CA LEU A 96 -23.93 -2.82 -15.59
C LEU A 96 -24.54 -1.80 -14.60
N VAL A 97 -24.34 -0.51 -14.82
CA VAL A 97 -24.92 0.55 -13.96
C VAL A 97 -26.42 0.39 -13.72
N PRO A 98 -27.26 0.08 -14.77
CA PRO A 98 -28.70 -0.05 -14.56
C PRO A 98 -29.11 -1.21 -13.65
N THR A 99 -28.26 -2.25 -13.55
CA THR A 99 -28.59 -3.49 -12.81
C THR A 99 -27.85 -3.59 -11.47
N HIS A 100 -26.65 -3.01 -11.36
CA HIS A 100 -25.76 -3.17 -10.20
C HIS A 100 -25.41 -1.84 -9.50
N GLY A 101 -25.88 -0.69 -10.03
CA GLY A 101 -25.67 0.62 -9.42
C GLY A 101 -24.22 0.93 -9.12
N ALA A 102 -23.91 1.34 -7.89
CA ALA A 102 -22.55 1.70 -7.45
C ALA A 102 -21.53 0.54 -7.52
N ASN A 103 -22.00 -0.71 -7.58
CA ASN A 103 -21.12 -1.88 -7.66
C ASN A 103 -20.62 -2.17 -9.08
N ALA A 104 -21.18 -1.50 -10.10
CA ALA A 104 -20.82 -1.68 -11.50
C ALA A 104 -19.33 -1.38 -11.77
N ASP A 105 -18.70 -0.49 -11.00
CA ASP A 105 -17.27 -0.18 -11.10
C ASP A 105 -16.41 -1.41 -10.84
N VAL A 106 -16.72 -2.15 -9.77
CA VAL A 106 -15.97 -3.34 -9.35
C VAL A 106 -16.11 -4.45 -10.39
N PHE A 107 -17.32 -4.69 -10.85
CA PHE A 107 -17.58 -5.71 -11.89
C PHE A 107 -16.97 -5.33 -13.25
N GLY A 108 -17.05 -4.06 -13.63
CA GLY A 108 -16.45 -3.57 -14.86
C GLY A 108 -14.94 -3.77 -14.89
N ALA A 109 -14.26 -3.37 -13.81
CA ALA A 109 -12.81 -3.55 -13.68
C ALA A 109 -12.42 -5.05 -13.68
N ALA A 110 -13.17 -5.90 -12.98
CA ALA A 110 -12.93 -7.35 -12.96
C ALA A 110 -13.02 -7.97 -14.36
N ILE A 111 -14.06 -7.62 -15.12
CA ILE A 111 -14.26 -8.13 -16.48
C ILE A 111 -13.16 -7.63 -17.42
N GLY A 112 -12.78 -6.35 -17.35
CA GLY A 112 -11.70 -5.79 -18.16
C GLY A 112 -10.37 -6.52 -17.94
N ILE A 113 -10.01 -6.76 -16.69
CA ILE A 113 -8.79 -7.50 -16.31
C ILE A 113 -8.89 -8.96 -16.79
N ALA A 114 -10.01 -9.64 -16.55
CA ALA A 114 -10.19 -11.04 -16.91
C ALA A 114 -10.10 -11.26 -18.44
N VAL A 115 -10.71 -10.39 -19.24
CA VAL A 115 -10.68 -10.48 -20.72
C VAL A 115 -9.25 -10.31 -21.25
N VAL A 116 -8.51 -9.30 -20.78
CA VAL A 116 -7.13 -9.07 -21.26
C VAL A 116 -6.20 -10.18 -20.78
N TYR A 117 -6.41 -10.72 -19.59
CA TYR A 117 -5.63 -11.86 -19.10
C TYR A 117 -5.92 -13.12 -19.91
N ALA A 118 -7.20 -13.41 -20.20
CA ALA A 118 -7.59 -14.54 -21.03
C ALA A 118 -6.99 -14.41 -22.44
N TYR A 119 -7.03 -13.20 -23.02
CA TYR A 119 -6.39 -12.94 -24.31
C TYR A 119 -4.87 -13.19 -24.26
N ALA A 120 -4.17 -12.73 -23.23
CA ALA A 120 -2.75 -12.98 -23.08
C ALA A 120 -2.43 -14.47 -22.92
N LEU A 121 -3.31 -15.24 -22.25
CA LEU A 121 -3.18 -16.67 -22.09
C LEU A 121 -3.37 -17.40 -23.43
N ILE A 122 -4.36 -17.01 -24.22
CA ILE A 122 -4.64 -17.53 -25.56
C ILE A 122 -3.46 -17.23 -26.49
N ASP A 123 -3.00 -15.98 -26.53
CA ASP A 123 -1.86 -15.54 -27.35
C ASP A 123 -0.60 -16.39 -27.04
N LYS A 124 -0.33 -16.67 -25.76
CA LYS A 124 0.80 -17.52 -25.32
C LYS A 124 0.61 -18.97 -25.72
N THR A 125 -0.59 -19.53 -25.50
CA THR A 125 -0.86 -20.95 -25.72
C THR A 125 -0.88 -21.29 -27.21
N PHE A 126 -1.52 -20.47 -28.01
CA PHE A 126 -1.63 -20.68 -29.47
C PHE A 126 -0.48 -20.02 -30.25
N ARG A 127 0.47 -19.37 -29.59
CA ARG A 127 1.64 -18.69 -30.21
C ARG A 127 1.25 -17.71 -31.32
N ILE A 128 0.15 -16.97 -31.14
CA ILE A 128 -0.37 -16.03 -32.13
C ILE A 128 0.62 -14.86 -32.33
N ASN A 129 1.40 -14.50 -31.29
CA ASN A 129 2.44 -13.44 -31.28
C ASN A 129 1.91 -12.03 -31.63
N LEU A 130 0.64 -11.75 -31.34
CA LEU A 130 0.07 -10.40 -31.49
C LEU A 130 0.51 -9.49 -30.33
N MET A 131 0.72 -10.06 -29.15
CA MET A 131 1.20 -9.32 -27.98
C MET A 131 2.73 -9.40 -27.89
N SER A 132 3.38 -8.29 -27.57
CA SER A 132 4.83 -8.30 -27.36
C SER A 132 5.21 -9.20 -26.18
N ARG A 133 6.41 -9.81 -26.22
CA ARG A 133 6.92 -10.64 -25.12
C ARG A 133 6.94 -9.91 -23.79
N LEU A 134 7.28 -8.61 -23.80
CA LEU A 134 7.25 -7.77 -22.62
C LEU A 134 5.83 -7.66 -22.04
N ALA A 135 4.84 -7.27 -22.86
CA ALA A 135 3.45 -7.12 -22.41
C ALA A 135 2.89 -8.43 -21.91
N GLN A 136 3.11 -9.54 -22.64
CA GLN A 136 2.67 -10.87 -22.24
C GLN A 136 3.26 -11.29 -20.90
N GLN A 137 4.56 -11.08 -20.68
CA GLN A 137 5.25 -11.44 -19.44
C GLN A 137 4.78 -10.59 -18.27
N VAL A 138 4.62 -9.27 -18.46
CA VAL A 138 4.08 -8.36 -17.45
C VAL A 138 2.66 -8.78 -17.05
N ILE A 139 1.78 -9.00 -18.01
CA ILE A 139 0.39 -9.39 -17.74
C ILE A 139 0.31 -10.74 -17.04
N MET A 140 1.06 -11.75 -17.51
CA MET A 140 1.04 -13.09 -16.92
C MET A 140 1.62 -13.16 -15.50
N VAL A 141 2.53 -12.25 -15.15
CA VAL A 141 3.16 -12.22 -13.82
C VAL A 141 2.42 -11.32 -12.85
N LEU A 142 1.97 -10.14 -13.31
CA LEU A 142 1.35 -9.14 -12.43
C LEU A 142 -0.15 -9.36 -12.22
N ILE A 143 -0.90 -9.78 -13.25
CA ILE A 143 -2.36 -9.89 -13.11
C ILE A 143 -2.80 -10.87 -12.03
N PRO A 144 -2.25 -12.09 -11.88
CA PRO A 144 -2.73 -13.00 -10.84
C PRO A 144 -2.61 -12.45 -9.41
N PRO A 145 -1.48 -11.86 -8.96
CA PRO A 145 -1.43 -11.19 -7.66
C PRO A 145 -2.36 -9.97 -7.56
N LEU A 146 -2.44 -9.15 -8.63
CA LEU A 146 -3.33 -7.99 -8.64
C LEU A 146 -4.80 -8.40 -8.61
N ALA A 147 -5.18 -9.47 -9.31
CA ALA A 147 -6.53 -10.02 -9.27
C ALA A 147 -6.91 -10.51 -7.86
N LEU A 148 -5.95 -11.13 -7.15
CA LEU A 148 -6.16 -11.51 -5.76
C LEU A 148 -6.36 -10.30 -4.85
N ILE A 149 -5.54 -9.26 -5.00
CA ILE A 149 -5.69 -7.99 -4.28
C ILE A 149 -7.06 -7.37 -4.60
N PHE A 150 -7.43 -7.33 -5.87
CA PHE A 150 -8.70 -6.78 -6.32
C PHE A 150 -9.90 -7.57 -5.77
N LEU A 151 -9.79 -8.90 -5.72
CA LEU A 151 -10.84 -9.75 -5.15
C LEU A 151 -11.02 -9.45 -3.65
N VAL A 152 -9.94 -9.35 -2.89
CA VAL A 152 -9.99 -9.02 -1.46
C VAL A 152 -10.59 -7.63 -1.24
N LEU A 153 -10.10 -6.62 -1.97
CA LEU A 153 -10.62 -5.26 -1.87
C LEU A 153 -12.06 -5.15 -2.34
N GLY A 154 -12.38 -5.78 -3.48
CA GLY A 154 -13.71 -5.75 -4.05
C GLY A 154 -14.75 -6.30 -3.08
N THR A 155 -14.47 -7.41 -2.40
CA THR A 155 -15.37 -7.99 -1.40
C THR A 155 -15.54 -7.10 -0.16
N ILE A 156 -14.49 -6.39 0.26
CA ILE A 156 -14.56 -5.42 1.35
C ILE A 156 -15.38 -4.18 0.93
N PHE A 157 -15.16 -3.64 -0.28
CA PHE A 157 -15.90 -2.48 -0.77
C PHE A 157 -17.37 -2.75 -1.05
N LEU A 158 -17.68 -3.96 -1.47
CA LEU A 158 -19.06 -4.44 -1.64
C LEU A 158 -19.77 -4.75 -0.32
N GLY A 159 -19.04 -4.71 0.81
CA GLY A 159 -19.57 -5.08 2.13
C GLY A 159 -19.86 -6.57 2.29
N ILE A 160 -19.33 -7.42 1.41
CA ILE A 160 -19.50 -8.88 1.42
C ILE A 160 -18.60 -9.51 2.50
N ALA A 161 -17.39 -8.99 2.67
CA ALA A 161 -16.40 -9.49 3.61
C ALA A 161 -15.88 -8.38 4.52
N THR A 162 -15.64 -8.73 5.77
CA THR A 162 -14.87 -7.90 6.70
C THR A 162 -13.39 -7.89 6.32
N PRO A 163 -12.58 -6.93 6.78
CA PRO A 163 -11.13 -6.94 6.54
C PRO A 163 -10.43 -8.23 6.98
N THR A 164 -10.90 -8.85 8.09
CA THR A 164 -10.37 -10.12 8.60
C THR A 164 -10.67 -11.27 7.65
N GLU A 165 -11.92 -11.36 7.17
CA GLU A 165 -12.33 -12.38 6.20
C GLU A 165 -11.62 -12.17 4.86
N GLY A 166 -11.49 -10.91 4.41
CA GLY A 166 -10.70 -10.54 3.24
C GLY A 166 -9.24 -10.98 3.35
N GLY A 167 -8.63 -10.79 4.52
CA GLY A 167 -7.28 -11.27 4.82
C GLY A 167 -7.16 -12.81 4.74
N ALA A 168 -8.13 -13.54 5.28
CA ALA A 168 -8.18 -15.00 5.18
C ALA A 168 -8.33 -15.47 3.72
N MET A 169 -9.20 -14.83 2.94
CA MET A 169 -9.36 -15.11 1.50
C MET A 169 -8.07 -14.83 0.74
N GLY A 170 -7.38 -13.73 1.07
CA GLY A 170 -6.08 -13.38 0.51
C GLY A 170 -5.01 -14.45 0.79
N ALA A 171 -4.96 -14.97 2.01
CA ALA A 171 -4.04 -16.04 2.39
C ALA A 171 -4.32 -17.34 1.62
N VAL A 172 -5.58 -17.76 1.54
CA VAL A 172 -5.99 -18.94 0.75
C VAL A 172 -5.67 -18.72 -0.72
N GLY A 173 -6.01 -17.57 -1.29
CA GLY A 173 -5.72 -17.26 -2.68
C GLY A 173 -4.22 -17.25 -3.00
N ALA A 174 -3.38 -16.74 -2.10
CA ALA A 174 -1.92 -16.79 -2.23
C ALA A 174 -1.40 -18.25 -2.22
N MET A 175 -1.95 -19.11 -1.35
CA MET A 175 -1.62 -20.55 -1.36
C MET A 175 -2.03 -21.22 -2.65
N VAL A 176 -3.22 -20.93 -3.18
CA VAL A 176 -3.68 -21.45 -4.48
C VAL A 176 -2.75 -21.00 -5.60
N LEU A 177 -2.38 -19.73 -5.67
CA LEU A 177 -1.43 -19.22 -6.66
C LEU A 177 -0.05 -19.88 -6.56
N ALA A 178 0.44 -20.11 -5.33
CA ALA A 178 1.70 -20.81 -5.10
C ALA A 178 1.63 -22.29 -5.53
N ALA A 179 0.49 -22.96 -5.28
CA ALA A 179 0.25 -24.32 -5.74
C ALA A 179 0.20 -24.40 -7.28
N MET A 180 -0.53 -23.50 -7.94
CA MET A 180 -0.59 -23.41 -9.40
C MET A 180 0.79 -23.20 -10.05
N LYS A 181 1.69 -22.50 -9.38
CA LYS A 181 3.08 -22.29 -9.81
C LYS A 181 4.02 -23.44 -9.40
N GLY A 182 3.51 -24.48 -8.74
CA GLY A 182 4.33 -25.61 -8.25
C GLY A 182 5.32 -25.24 -7.14
N ARG A 183 5.10 -24.11 -6.46
CA ARG A 183 5.99 -23.60 -5.42
C ARG A 183 5.47 -23.78 -3.99
N LEU A 184 4.25 -24.31 -3.83
CA LEU A 184 3.70 -24.61 -2.51
C LEU A 184 4.32 -25.88 -1.95
N ASN A 185 5.05 -25.77 -0.86
CA ASN A 185 5.61 -26.89 -0.12
C ASN A 185 5.54 -26.61 1.39
N MET A 186 5.74 -27.65 2.20
CA MET A 186 5.65 -27.57 3.65
C MET A 186 6.67 -26.57 4.26
N THR A 187 7.82 -26.41 3.63
CA THR A 187 8.85 -25.45 4.07
C THR A 187 8.35 -24.01 3.92
N VAL A 188 7.75 -23.68 2.76
CA VAL A 188 7.16 -22.35 2.51
C VAL A 188 6.02 -22.05 3.48
N ILE A 189 5.14 -23.04 3.72
CA ILE A 189 4.03 -22.90 4.69
C ILE A 189 4.58 -22.63 6.10
N ARG A 190 5.57 -23.41 6.56
CA ARG A 190 6.19 -23.20 7.87
C ARG A 190 6.87 -21.84 8.00
N GLN A 191 7.56 -21.39 6.97
CA GLN A 191 8.19 -20.06 6.95
C GLN A 191 7.14 -18.95 7.02
N ALA A 192 6.05 -19.06 6.25
CA ALA A 192 4.95 -18.09 6.29
C ALA A 192 4.29 -18.06 7.67
N LEU A 193 3.97 -19.22 8.25
CA LEU A 193 3.39 -19.31 9.60
C LEU A 193 4.33 -18.74 10.65
N ALA A 194 5.62 -19.06 10.62
CA ALA A 194 6.60 -18.53 11.55
C ALA A 194 6.73 -17.00 11.46
N ALA A 195 6.75 -16.45 10.24
CA ALA A 195 6.78 -15.00 10.01
C ALA A 195 5.50 -14.32 10.54
N THR A 196 4.33 -14.88 10.24
CA THR A 196 3.04 -14.38 10.73
C THR A 196 2.97 -14.42 12.25
N THR A 197 3.35 -15.55 12.88
CA THR A 197 3.36 -15.69 14.33
C THR A 197 4.27 -14.64 14.98
N ARG A 198 5.47 -14.45 14.44
CA ARG A 198 6.41 -13.45 14.95
C ARG A 198 5.84 -12.05 14.90
N LEU A 199 5.27 -11.66 13.73
CA LEU A 199 4.68 -10.33 13.56
C LEU A 199 3.45 -10.13 14.45
N SER A 200 2.54 -11.11 14.50
CA SER A 200 1.35 -11.04 15.34
C SER A 200 1.70 -10.95 16.83
N SER A 201 2.67 -11.76 17.29
CA SER A 201 3.13 -11.70 18.69
C SER A 201 3.76 -10.35 19.03
N PHE A 202 4.54 -9.77 18.12
CA PHE A 202 5.12 -8.43 18.28
C PHE A 202 4.02 -7.36 18.41
N VAL A 203 3.05 -7.35 17.49
CA VAL A 203 1.93 -6.40 17.52
C VAL A 203 1.10 -6.56 18.79
N MET A 204 0.79 -7.81 19.20
CA MET A 204 0.04 -8.07 20.44
C MET A 204 0.79 -7.59 21.68
N PHE A 205 2.12 -7.73 21.71
CA PHE A 205 2.93 -7.23 22.82
C PHE A 205 2.88 -5.70 22.93
N ILE A 206 2.97 -5.00 21.79
CA ILE A 206 2.81 -3.54 21.75
C ILE A 206 1.42 -3.13 22.22
N LEU A 207 0.36 -3.83 21.76
CA LEU A 207 -1.02 -3.55 22.16
C LEU A 207 -1.23 -3.69 23.68
N ILE A 208 -0.65 -4.72 24.29
CA ILE A 208 -0.73 -4.89 25.75
C ILE A 208 -0.06 -3.72 26.45
N GLY A 209 1.15 -3.35 26.05
CA GLY A 209 1.86 -2.19 26.60
C GLY A 209 1.10 -0.88 26.40
N ALA A 210 0.55 -0.64 25.22
CA ALA A 210 -0.26 0.53 24.89
C ALA A 210 -1.52 0.61 25.75
N ARG A 211 -2.20 -0.53 25.99
CA ARG A 211 -3.38 -0.58 26.88
C ARG A 211 -3.05 -0.30 28.33
N MET A 212 -1.91 -0.84 28.82
CA MET A 212 -1.44 -0.54 30.18
C MET A 212 -1.10 0.94 30.34
N PHE A 213 -0.39 1.52 29.39
CA PHE A 213 -0.10 2.95 29.35
C PHE A 213 -1.38 3.77 29.35
N SER A 214 -2.30 3.48 28.43
CA SER A 214 -3.58 4.19 28.30
C SER A 214 -4.36 4.13 29.60
N LEU A 215 -4.51 2.95 30.21
CA LEU A 215 -5.23 2.79 31.47
C LEU A 215 -4.66 3.67 32.58
N SER A 216 -3.33 3.66 32.74
CA SER A 216 -2.64 4.46 33.73
C SER A 216 -2.78 5.96 33.45
N PHE A 217 -2.64 6.34 32.19
CA PHE A 217 -2.69 7.74 31.75
C PHE A 217 -4.10 8.32 31.86
N TYR A 218 -5.14 7.55 31.51
CA TYR A 218 -6.53 7.93 31.72
C TYR A 218 -6.90 7.98 33.21
N GLY A 219 -6.34 7.08 34.02
CA GLY A 219 -6.56 7.05 35.47
C GLY A 219 -6.12 8.31 36.20
N VAL A 220 -5.08 8.99 35.69
CA VAL A 220 -4.62 10.29 36.23
C VAL A 220 -5.17 11.50 35.45
N ASN A 221 -6.20 11.31 34.61
CA ASN A 221 -6.77 12.34 33.74
C ASN A 221 -5.74 13.00 32.78
N GLY A 222 -4.67 12.29 32.43
CA GLY A 222 -3.65 12.79 31.52
C GLY A 222 -4.17 13.13 30.12
N HIS A 223 -5.18 12.39 29.63
CA HIS A 223 -5.84 12.66 28.35
C HIS A 223 -6.53 14.04 28.34
N VAL A 224 -7.16 14.46 29.44
CA VAL A 224 -7.79 15.78 29.56
C VAL A 224 -6.73 16.88 29.46
N TRP A 225 -5.60 16.69 30.12
CA TRP A 225 -4.48 17.64 30.03
C TRP A 225 -3.94 17.75 28.60
N VAL A 226 -3.72 16.62 27.90
CA VAL A 226 -3.29 16.61 26.51
C VAL A 226 -4.32 17.27 25.60
N GLU A 227 -5.61 17.00 25.81
CA GLU A 227 -6.69 17.61 25.02
C GLU A 227 -6.66 19.13 25.17
N HIS A 228 -6.62 19.67 26.39
CA HIS A 228 -6.51 21.11 26.63
C HIS A 228 -5.28 21.74 25.99
N LEU A 229 -4.15 21.05 26.07
CA LEU A 229 -2.89 21.52 25.48
C LEU A 229 -2.99 21.60 23.95
N LEU A 230 -3.58 20.59 23.33
CA LEU A 230 -3.70 20.50 21.87
C LEU A 230 -4.75 21.43 21.29
N ILE A 231 -5.88 21.63 21.99
CA ILE A 231 -6.91 22.61 21.58
C ILE A 231 -6.39 24.04 21.75
N GLY A 232 -5.51 24.27 22.72
CA GLY A 232 -4.87 25.57 22.96
C GLY A 232 -3.81 25.97 21.92
N VAL A 233 -3.48 25.12 20.95
CA VAL A 233 -2.51 25.44 19.90
C VAL A 233 -3.02 26.61 19.04
N PRO A 234 -2.23 27.68 18.84
CA PRO A 234 -2.64 28.81 18.02
C PRO A 234 -2.97 28.40 16.58
N GLY A 235 -4.01 29.00 16.00
CA GLY A 235 -4.43 28.72 14.62
C GLY A 235 -5.58 27.72 14.48
N GLY A 236 -6.20 27.29 15.59
CA GLY A 236 -7.37 26.38 15.58
C GLY A 236 -7.11 25.07 14.84
N GLN A 237 -8.01 24.66 13.95
CA GLN A 237 -7.87 23.41 13.17
C GLN A 237 -6.53 23.32 12.42
N THR A 238 -6.14 24.39 11.72
CA THR A 238 -4.90 24.42 10.94
C THR A 238 -3.67 24.32 11.82
N GLY A 239 -3.64 25.05 12.93
CA GLY A 239 -2.56 24.99 13.91
C GLY A 239 -2.43 23.60 14.52
N PHE A 240 -3.54 22.98 14.90
CA PHE A 240 -3.58 21.61 15.39
C PHE A 240 -3.02 20.60 14.35
N LEU A 241 -3.45 20.70 13.09
CA LEU A 241 -2.99 19.81 12.03
C LEU A 241 -1.50 19.95 11.75
N ILE A 242 -0.98 21.18 11.71
CA ILE A 242 0.46 21.41 11.53
C ILE A 242 1.23 20.86 12.72
N PHE A 243 0.80 21.19 13.94
CA PHE A 243 1.47 20.72 15.15
C PHE A 243 1.50 19.20 15.25
N THR A 244 0.35 18.54 15.06
CA THR A 244 0.24 17.08 15.13
C THR A 244 1.03 16.39 14.02
N SER A 245 1.04 16.97 12.81
CA SER A 245 1.87 16.46 11.71
C SER A 245 3.36 16.56 12.01
N LEU A 246 3.83 17.65 12.56
CA LEU A 246 5.23 17.82 12.97
C LEU A 246 5.58 16.89 14.15
N LEU A 247 4.68 16.77 15.12
CA LEU A 247 4.85 15.88 16.26
C LEU A 247 5.00 14.42 15.81
N VAL A 248 4.07 13.93 14.99
CA VAL A 248 4.09 12.56 14.48
C VAL A 248 5.32 12.33 13.59
N PHE A 249 5.68 13.29 12.73
CA PHE A 249 6.90 13.23 11.92
C PHE A 249 8.15 13.09 12.79
N PHE A 250 8.26 13.89 13.87
CA PHE A 250 9.41 13.83 14.77
C PHE A 250 9.44 12.52 15.57
N LEU A 251 8.29 12.09 16.10
CA LEU A 251 8.20 10.82 16.84
C LEU A 251 8.51 9.62 15.94
N ALA A 252 8.23 9.71 14.65
CA ALA A 252 8.53 8.67 13.66
C ALA A 252 10.03 8.34 13.48
N PHE A 253 10.94 9.16 14.04
CA PHE A 253 12.35 8.80 14.13
C PHE A 253 12.62 7.75 15.22
N PHE A 254 11.79 7.69 16.26
CA PHE A 254 12.02 6.90 17.47
C PHE A 254 11.01 5.77 17.64
N LEU A 255 9.80 5.95 17.11
CA LEU A 255 8.68 5.03 17.24
C LEU A 255 8.35 4.43 15.88
N ASP A 256 7.98 3.18 15.88
CA ASP A 256 7.46 2.55 14.67
C ASP A 256 5.98 2.93 14.43
N PHE A 257 5.42 2.46 13.32
CA PHE A 257 4.04 2.71 12.97
C PHE A 257 3.05 2.21 14.04
N PHE A 258 3.28 1.02 14.61
CA PHE A 258 2.35 0.43 15.57
C PHE A 258 2.31 1.21 16.88
N GLU A 259 3.46 1.65 17.37
CA GLU A 259 3.56 2.49 18.56
C GLU A 259 2.87 3.84 18.36
N LEU A 260 3.11 4.49 17.20
CA LEU A 260 2.43 5.73 16.85
C LEU A 260 0.91 5.54 16.79
N ALA A 261 0.44 4.47 16.13
CA ALA A 261 -0.97 4.22 15.93
C ALA A 261 -1.69 3.84 17.24
N PHE A 262 -1.09 3.04 18.11
CA PHE A 262 -1.76 2.55 19.30
C PHE A 262 -1.57 3.42 20.55
N ILE A 263 -0.57 4.30 20.58
CA ILE A 263 -0.30 5.18 21.73
C ILE A 263 -0.64 6.62 21.40
N ILE A 264 -0.13 7.15 20.29
CA ILE A 264 -0.25 8.58 19.97
C ILE A 264 -1.61 8.90 19.35
N VAL A 265 -2.04 8.14 18.35
CA VAL A 265 -3.31 8.42 17.64
C VAL A 265 -4.51 8.50 18.59
N PRO A 266 -4.73 7.58 19.55
CA PRO A 266 -5.87 7.69 20.47
C PRO A 266 -5.90 9.00 21.28
N LEU A 267 -4.75 9.58 21.59
CA LEU A 267 -4.65 10.86 22.30
C LEU A 267 -5.03 12.06 21.43
N LEU A 268 -4.95 11.91 20.11
CA LEU A 268 -5.27 12.96 19.13
C LEU A 268 -6.75 12.96 18.72
N VAL A 269 -7.50 11.88 19.01
CA VAL A 269 -8.90 11.73 18.56
C VAL A 269 -9.81 12.78 19.19
N ALA A 270 -9.80 12.90 20.52
CA ALA A 270 -10.68 13.84 21.24
C ALA A 270 -10.42 15.30 20.83
N PRO A 271 -9.16 15.81 20.80
CA PRO A 271 -8.88 17.15 20.31
C PRO A 271 -9.34 17.38 18.85
N ALA A 272 -9.14 16.40 17.96
CA ALA A 272 -9.56 16.52 16.58
C ALA A 272 -11.09 16.64 16.45
N GLN A 273 -11.84 15.85 17.22
CA GLN A 273 -13.30 15.91 17.27
C GLN A 273 -13.79 17.24 17.83
N THR A 274 -13.22 17.70 18.93
CA THR A 274 -13.56 19.00 19.56
C THR A 274 -13.32 20.18 18.60
N LEU A 275 -12.27 20.09 17.78
CA LEU A 275 -11.99 21.07 16.73
C LEU A 275 -12.84 20.90 15.47
N GLY A 276 -13.73 19.89 15.40
CA GLY A 276 -14.61 19.65 14.25
C GLY A 276 -13.88 19.09 13.03
N ILE A 277 -12.75 18.40 13.22
CA ILE A 277 -11.98 17.79 12.13
C ILE A 277 -12.58 16.43 11.77
N ASP A 278 -12.81 16.19 10.48
CA ASP A 278 -13.23 14.86 10.02
C ASP A 278 -12.15 13.83 10.27
N LEU A 279 -12.51 12.74 10.98
CA LEU A 279 -11.55 11.73 11.41
C LEU A 279 -11.04 10.84 10.27
N ILE A 280 -11.81 10.66 9.17
CA ILE A 280 -11.34 9.94 8.00
C ILE A 280 -10.21 10.73 7.33
N TRP A 281 -10.47 12.01 7.08
CA TRP A 281 -9.49 12.92 6.52
C TRP A 281 -8.23 13.04 7.40
N PHE A 282 -8.43 13.20 8.73
CA PHE A 282 -7.33 13.25 9.70
C PHE A 282 -6.50 11.96 9.69
N GLY A 283 -7.15 10.80 9.71
CA GLY A 283 -6.48 9.51 9.64
C GLY A 283 -5.65 9.32 8.37
N ILE A 284 -6.14 9.82 7.23
CA ILE A 284 -5.39 9.77 5.97
C ILE A 284 -4.14 10.67 6.05
N ILE A 285 -4.25 11.88 6.60
CA ILE A 285 -3.10 12.76 6.83
C ILE A 285 -2.06 12.08 7.72
N LEU A 286 -2.50 11.48 8.84
CA LEU A 286 -1.62 10.73 9.72
C LEU A 286 -0.97 9.55 9.00
N GLY A 287 -1.72 8.79 8.21
CA GLY A 287 -1.22 7.66 7.44
C GLY A 287 -0.14 8.08 6.42
N VAL A 288 -0.35 9.19 5.71
CA VAL A 288 0.66 9.77 4.81
C VAL A 288 1.91 10.19 5.59
N ASN A 289 1.73 10.81 6.75
CA ASN A 289 2.85 11.25 7.58
C ASN A 289 3.63 10.06 8.16
N MET A 290 2.93 9.08 8.73
CA MET A 290 3.53 7.87 9.32
C MET A 290 4.30 7.02 8.30
N GLN A 291 4.04 7.18 7.01
CA GLN A 291 4.83 6.55 5.95
C GLN A 291 6.31 6.88 6.08
N THR A 292 6.65 8.05 6.60
CA THR A 292 8.04 8.46 6.78
C THR A 292 8.78 7.63 7.82
N SER A 293 8.09 7.05 8.83
CA SER A 293 8.68 6.19 9.86
C SER A 293 9.40 4.98 9.26
N PHE A 294 8.92 4.47 8.13
CA PHE A 294 9.55 3.34 7.43
C PHE A 294 10.88 3.69 6.77
N MET A 295 11.20 4.99 6.64
CA MET A 295 12.42 5.47 5.99
C MET A 295 13.39 6.18 6.95
N HIS A 296 12.94 6.55 8.16
CA HIS A 296 13.79 7.26 9.12
C HIS A 296 14.73 6.31 9.86
N PRO A 297 16.04 6.55 9.88
CA PRO A 297 16.94 5.90 10.84
C PRO A 297 16.57 6.32 12.28
N PRO A 298 16.65 5.42 13.28
CA PRO A 298 17.17 4.06 13.23
C PRO A 298 16.18 2.98 12.80
N PHE A 299 14.87 3.25 12.76
CA PHE A 299 13.84 2.23 12.51
C PHE A 299 13.53 1.95 11.04
N GLY A 300 14.02 2.70 10.09
CA GLY A 300 13.73 2.64 8.67
C GLY A 300 13.65 1.25 8.04
N PHE A 301 12.60 0.50 8.33
CA PHE A 301 12.41 -0.89 7.86
C PHE A 301 12.56 -1.02 6.35
N ALA A 302 12.07 -0.05 5.58
CA ALA A 302 12.21 -0.06 4.13
C ALA A 302 13.68 0.00 3.68
N LEU A 303 14.53 0.70 4.44
CA LEU A 303 15.98 0.77 4.18
C LEU A 303 16.67 -0.55 4.53
N PHE A 304 16.27 -1.20 5.62
CA PHE A 304 16.80 -2.52 5.98
C PHE A 304 16.43 -3.59 4.95
N TYR A 305 15.16 -3.62 4.50
CA TYR A 305 14.74 -4.52 3.44
C TYR A 305 15.50 -4.27 2.15
N LEU A 306 15.63 -3.00 1.74
CA LEU A 306 16.41 -2.67 0.55
C LEU A 306 17.86 -3.13 0.67
N ARG A 307 18.49 -2.89 1.82
CA ARG A 307 19.88 -3.30 2.07
C ARG A 307 20.05 -4.83 2.06
N SER A 308 19.04 -5.58 2.51
CA SER A 308 19.10 -7.05 2.55
C SER A 308 19.07 -7.69 1.15
N VAL A 309 18.47 -7.03 0.17
CA VAL A 309 18.32 -7.52 -1.23
C VAL A 309 19.18 -6.75 -2.23
N ALA A 310 19.76 -5.61 -1.84
CA ALA A 310 20.63 -4.84 -2.69
C ALA A 310 21.94 -5.60 -2.96
N PRO A 311 22.44 -5.60 -4.21
CA PRO A 311 23.75 -6.15 -4.53
C PRO A 311 24.83 -5.51 -3.65
N THR A 312 25.83 -6.28 -3.25
CA THR A 312 26.98 -5.73 -2.52
C THR A 312 27.71 -4.70 -3.39
N VAL A 313 28.32 -3.69 -2.74
CA VAL A 313 29.09 -2.65 -3.45
C VAL A 313 30.16 -3.27 -4.36
N GLU A 314 30.76 -4.38 -3.92
CA GLU A 314 31.74 -5.15 -4.70
C GLU A 314 31.14 -5.74 -6.00
N TYR A 315 29.87 -6.14 -6.00
CA TYR A 315 29.18 -6.60 -7.20
C TYR A 315 28.88 -5.43 -8.15
N LEU A 316 28.46 -4.30 -7.61
CA LEU A 316 28.23 -3.08 -8.40
C LEU A 316 29.53 -2.56 -9.03
N ASP A 317 30.65 -2.56 -8.30
CA ASP A 317 31.96 -2.19 -8.83
C ASP A 317 32.46 -3.15 -9.93
N LYS A 318 32.16 -4.44 -9.81
CA LYS A 318 32.47 -5.42 -10.87
C LYS A 318 31.63 -5.21 -12.12
N VAL A 319 30.37 -4.80 -11.96
CA VAL A 319 29.48 -4.49 -13.09
C VAL A 319 29.88 -3.17 -13.76
N THR A 320 30.18 -2.13 -12.97
CA THR A 320 30.58 -0.81 -13.51
C THR A 320 31.98 -0.83 -14.15
N LYS A 321 32.90 -1.67 -13.66
CA LYS A 321 34.24 -1.81 -14.29
C LYS A 321 34.24 -2.64 -15.59
N LYS A 322 33.16 -3.38 -15.86
CA LYS A 322 32.97 -4.10 -17.13
C LYS A 322 32.20 -3.32 -18.19
N MET A 323 31.68 -2.14 -17.82
CA MET A 323 31.10 -1.14 -18.73
C MET A 323 32.18 -0.10 -19.15
#